data_6d08c945cf8cdd8fa08debe1cb4656b1
#
_entry.id   6d08c945cf8cdd8fa08debe1cb4656b1
#
_cell.length_a   1.000
_cell.length_b   1.000
_cell.length_c   1.000
_cell.angle_alpha   90.00
_cell.angle_beta   90.00
_cell.angle_gamma   90.00
#
_symmetry.space_group_name_H-M   'P 1'
#
loop_
_entity.id
_entity.type
_entity.pdbx_description
1 polymer ?
#
loop_
_entity_poly.entity_id
_entity_poly.type
_entity_poly.pdbx_seq_one_letter_code
_entity_poly.pdbx_strand_id
1 'polypeptide(L)'
;MKRVFCHLVLLLGLAPPLQAVELPPPLTDADFLPVDPGQAKIGQLLFYDKILSGNRNISCGTCHHHDHAGTDGLSLGIGEGGVGVGPERTAGTGADAIRKRIPRNAPALWNLGHRDIDVMFHDGRLSKSDTFGNGFNSPAEEWLPQGLDTILAAQALFPLTAQFEMAGNPRENEITGAVHDRIDLAWPILAKRVRTIPEYGRMFVETFDHIEEPADVTIVEIANAIGAFIASEWRNHDSPFDTYLAGDTEALSPKAEAGMRLFYGEAGCSNCHAGSLLSDHDFRALALPAFGPGRTRAFDPYARDVGRMGESNRLEDAYRFRTPMLRNVALTAPYGHNGAYPTLEAMVRHHLDPAATRAAWEPSMAGLPEVPWLEAVDFVIRQDAREMARQAAAVDIDLPALGAGQVAELVAFLEALTGESADERPLGRPERVPSGLAVD
;
A
#
# COMPACT_ATOMS: atom_id res chain seq x y z
N MET A 1 -28.00 -5.22 -79.83
CA MET A 1 -28.03 -4.32 -78.63
C MET A 1 -28.22 -5.18 -77.36
N LYS A 2 -27.12 -5.52 -76.67
CA LYS A 2 -27.16 -6.31 -75.42
C LYS A 2 -27.08 -5.32 -74.25
N ARG A 3 -28.12 -5.25 -73.39
CA ARG A 3 -28.13 -4.43 -72.15
C ARG A 3 -27.41 -5.23 -71.07
N VAL A 4 -26.33 -4.65 -70.56
CA VAL A 4 -25.61 -5.10 -69.33
C VAL A 4 -26.30 -4.47 -68.13
N PHE A 5 -26.88 -5.33 -67.26
CA PHE A 5 -27.37 -4.91 -65.95
C PHE A 5 -26.20 -4.98 -64.92
N CYS A 6 -25.80 -3.83 -64.41
CA CYS A 6 -24.85 -3.76 -63.33
C CYS A 6 -25.61 -3.92 -62.00
N HIS A 7 -25.39 -5.00 -61.26
CA HIS A 7 -25.94 -5.19 -59.94
C HIS A 7 -24.97 -4.57 -58.93
N LEU A 8 -25.42 -3.50 -58.26
CA LEU A 8 -24.72 -2.88 -57.15
C LEU A 8 -24.99 -3.72 -55.90
N VAL A 9 -23.99 -4.47 -55.43
CA VAL A 9 -24.07 -5.19 -54.15
C VAL A 9 -23.71 -4.22 -53.05
N LEU A 10 -24.70 -3.81 -52.27
CA LEU A 10 -24.49 -3.04 -51.02
C LEU A 10 -23.96 -4.02 -49.97
N LEU A 11 -22.67 -3.96 -49.65
CA LEU A 11 -22.07 -4.60 -48.47
C LEU A 11 -22.48 -3.81 -47.24
N LEU A 12 -23.52 -4.23 -46.55
CA LEU A 12 -23.81 -3.81 -45.18
C LEU A 12 -22.70 -4.38 -44.28
N GLY A 13 -21.73 -3.56 -43.92
CA GLY A 13 -20.75 -3.89 -42.87
C GLY A 13 -21.47 -4.09 -41.56
N LEU A 14 -21.60 -5.33 -41.11
CA LEU A 14 -21.99 -5.67 -39.76
C LEU A 14 -20.85 -5.13 -38.85
N ALA A 15 -21.14 -4.11 -38.07
CA ALA A 15 -20.26 -3.73 -36.94
C ALA A 15 -20.10 -4.96 -36.04
N PRO A 16 -18.89 -5.30 -35.58
CA PRO A 16 -18.71 -6.38 -34.64
C PRO A 16 -19.59 -6.09 -33.39
N PRO A 17 -20.20 -7.13 -32.82
CA PRO A 17 -20.95 -6.95 -31.59
C PRO A 17 -20.02 -6.32 -30.54
N LEU A 18 -20.46 -5.25 -29.86
CA LEU A 18 -19.80 -4.75 -28.66
C LEU A 18 -19.68 -5.97 -27.72
N GLN A 19 -18.47 -6.43 -27.47
CA GLN A 19 -18.23 -7.41 -26.41
C GLN A 19 -18.78 -6.80 -25.14
N ALA A 20 -19.67 -7.52 -24.46
CA ALA A 20 -20.15 -7.12 -23.16
C ALA A 20 -18.92 -7.01 -22.25
N VAL A 21 -18.72 -5.83 -21.66
CA VAL A 21 -17.68 -5.58 -20.68
C VAL A 21 -17.96 -6.48 -19.49
N GLU A 22 -17.06 -7.40 -19.18
CA GLU A 22 -17.19 -8.27 -18.00
C GLU A 22 -16.79 -7.47 -16.75
N LEU A 23 -17.79 -7.06 -15.99
CA LEU A 23 -17.60 -6.34 -14.73
C LEU A 23 -17.41 -7.34 -13.58
N PRO A 24 -16.65 -6.98 -12.53
CA PRO A 24 -16.52 -7.82 -11.34
C PRO A 24 -17.85 -7.94 -10.59
N PRO A 25 -18.04 -8.97 -9.76
CA PRO A 25 -19.16 -9.02 -8.86
C PRO A 25 -19.08 -7.87 -7.82
N PRO A 26 -20.22 -7.39 -7.29
CA PRO A 26 -20.23 -6.44 -6.19
C PRO A 26 -19.57 -7.05 -4.95
N LEU A 27 -18.79 -6.24 -4.21
CA LEU A 27 -18.27 -6.64 -2.91
C LEU A 27 -19.39 -6.73 -1.87
N THR A 28 -19.24 -7.67 -0.96
CA THR A 28 -20.14 -7.90 0.18
C THR A 28 -19.34 -8.17 1.46
N ASP A 29 -19.97 -8.12 2.62
CA ASP A 29 -19.34 -8.49 3.88
C ASP A 29 -18.78 -9.93 3.90
N ALA A 30 -19.35 -10.84 3.11
CA ALA A 30 -18.89 -12.22 3.01
C ALA A 30 -17.49 -12.37 2.36
N ASP A 31 -17.06 -11.36 1.62
CA ASP A 31 -15.74 -11.36 0.95
C ASP A 31 -14.61 -11.01 1.93
N PHE A 32 -14.95 -10.53 3.12
CA PHE A 32 -13.99 -10.17 4.14
C PHE A 32 -13.83 -11.25 5.22
N LEU A 33 -12.66 -11.26 5.85
CA LEU A 33 -12.41 -12.09 7.01
C LEU A 33 -13.24 -11.59 8.20
N PRO A 34 -13.79 -12.49 9.03
CA PRO A 34 -14.47 -12.09 10.26
C PRO A 34 -13.45 -11.43 11.20
N VAL A 35 -13.90 -10.42 11.92
CA VAL A 35 -13.08 -9.68 12.88
C VAL A 35 -13.73 -9.77 14.26
N ASP A 36 -12.96 -10.14 15.28
CA ASP A 36 -13.38 -10.04 16.67
C ASP A 36 -13.31 -8.57 17.13
N PRO A 37 -14.41 -7.98 17.64
CA PRO A 37 -14.45 -6.58 18.05
C PRO A 37 -13.52 -6.25 19.23
N GLY A 38 -13.28 -7.20 20.13
CA GLY A 38 -12.37 -7.04 21.26
C GLY A 38 -10.93 -6.96 20.78
N GLN A 39 -10.54 -7.85 19.88
CA GLN A 39 -9.22 -7.78 19.22
C GLN A 39 -9.04 -6.48 18.44
N ALA A 40 -10.02 -6.06 17.64
CA ALA A 40 -9.96 -4.81 16.91
C ALA A 40 -9.81 -3.59 17.85
N LYS A 41 -10.47 -3.62 19.01
CA LYS A 41 -10.33 -2.56 20.02
C LYS A 41 -8.92 -2.50 20.63
N ILE A 42 -8.32 -3.64 20.94
CA ILE A 42 -6.92 -3.71 21.40
C ILE A 42 -6.00 -3.21 20.27
N GLY A 43 -6.25 -3.66 19.04
CA GLY A 43 -5.50 -3.28 17.86
C GLY A 43 -5.53 -1.78 17.59
N GLN A 44 -6.69 -1.12 17.75
CA GLN A 44 -6.82 0.34 17.66
C GLN A 44 -5.83 1.04 18.60
N LEU A 45 -5.83 0.64 19.87
CA LEU A 45 -4.96 1.26 20.86
C LEU A 45 -3.49 1.03 20.53
N LEU A 46 -3.10 -0.20 20.17
CA LEU A 46 -1.73 -0.56 19.79
C LEU A 46 -1.26 0.13 18.52
N PHE A 47 -2.14 0.33 17.54
CA PHE A 47 -1.84 1.00 16.27
C PHE A 47 -1.42 2.46 16.48
N TYR A 48 -1.95 3.11 17.51
CA TYR A 48 -1.62 4.48 17.89
C TYR A 48 -0.65 4.58 19.07
N ASP A 49 -0.28 3.44 19.69
CA ASP A 49 0.62 3.45 20.83
C ASP A 49 2.09 3.38 20.40
N LYS A 50 2.85 4.41 20.69
CA LYS A 50 4.28 4.52 20.40
C LYS A 50 5.13 3.50 21.18
N ILE A 51 4.54 2.76 22.13
CA ILE A 51 5.22 1.72 22.93
C ILE A 51 5.85 0.62 22.06
N LEU A 52 5.30 0.41 20.85
CA LEU A 52 5.76 -0.59 19.89
C LEU A 52 6.98 -0.14 19.07
N SER A 53 7.39 1.13 19.12
CA SER A 53 8.60 1.59 18.44
C SER A 53 9.85 1.51 19.36
N GLY A 54 11.00 1.45 18.75
CA GLY A 54 12.28 1.34 19.48
C GLY A 54 12.45 2.44 20.50
N ASN A 55 12.35 3.69 20.07
CA ASN A 55 12.52 4.91 20.88
C ASN A 55 11.19 5.46 21.46
N ARG A 56 10.06 4.77 21.27
CA ARG A 56 8.72 5.16 21.76
C ARG A 56 8.27 6.55 21.30
N ASN A 57 8.59 6.90 20.07
CA ASN A 57 8.36 8.23 19.48
C ASN A 57 7.53 8.18 18.18
N ILE A 58 7.21 6.99 17.66
CA ILE A 58 6.43 6.79 16.46
C ILE A 58 5.47 5.60 16.62
N SER A 59 4.31 5.64 15.96
CA SER A 59 3.30 4.57 15.93
C SER A 59 2.93 4.20 14.48
N CYS A 60 2.13 3.16 14.28
CA CYS A 60 1.59 2.86 12.95
C CYS A 60 0.72 4.02 12.44
N GLY A 61 -0.08 4.62 13.34
CA GLY A 61 -0.92 5.78 13.05
C GLY A 61 -0.16 7.04 12.64
N THR A 62 1.13 7.12 12.90
CA THR A 62 1.96 8.25 12.43
C THR A 62 2.09 8.30 10.90
N CYS A 63 2.23 7.12 10.24
CA CYS A 63 2.37 7.00 8.79
C CYS A 63 1.08 6.52 8.11
N HIS A 64 0.14 5.96 8.87
CA HIS A 64 -1.16 5.51 8.39
C HIS A 64 -2.28 6.22 9.14
N HIS A 65 -2.29 7.56 9.03
CA HIS A 65 -3.17 8.40 9.83
C HIS A 65 -4.59 8.48 9.27
N HIS A 66 -5.59 8.53 10.14
CA HIS A 66 -7.01 8.67 9.74
C HIS A 66 -7.27 9.91 8.90
N ASP A 67 -6.68 11.04 9.26
CA ASP A 67 -6.87 12.32 8.54
C ASP A 67 -6.25 12.31 7.12
N HIS A 68 -5.47 11.27 6.80
CA HIS A 68 -4.85 11.06 5.50
C HIS A 68 -5.29 9.73 4.85
N ALA A 69 -6.51 9.28 5.15
CA ALA A 69 -7.12 8.07 4.59
C ALA A 69 -6.25 6.79 4.74
N GLY A 70 -5.54 6.66 5.88
CA GLY A 70 -4.67 5.52 6.16
C GLY A 70 -3.33 5.54 5.43
N THR A 71 -2.89 6.71 4.96
CA THR A 71 -1.55 7.00 4.41
C THR A 71 -0.89 8.16 5.18
N ASP A 72 0.23 8.67 4.70
CA ASP A 72 0.88 9.87 5.24
C ASP A 72 0.84 11.09 4.29
N GLY A 73 0.29 10.92 3.08
CA GLY A 73 0.23 11.99 2.08
C GLY A 73 1.59 12.43 1.52
N LEU A 74 2.66 11.68 1.80
CA LEU A 74 4.03 11.97 1.37
C LEU A 74 4.46 11.02 0.25
N SER A 75 5.33 11.47 -0.64
CA SER A 75 5.96 10.57 -1.62
C SER A 75 6.81 9.52 -0.93
N LEU A 76 7.72 9.95 -0.09
CA LEU A 76 8.52 9.10 0.78
C LEU A 76 8.36 9.57 2.22
N GLY A 77 7.89 8.67 3.08
CA GLY A 77 7.61 8.97 4.46
C GLY A 77 8.84 9.34 5.29
N ILE A 78 8.58 10.02 6.39
CA ILE A 78 9.53 10.30 7.45
C ILE A 78 9.19 9.38 8.62
N GLY A 79 10.06 8.42 8.91
CA GLY A 79 9.87 7.46 9.98
C GLY A 79 10.36 7.92 11.34
N GLU A 80 11.04 7.04 12.03
CA GLU A 80 11.59 7.25 13.37
C GLU A 80 12.52 8.47 13.41
N GLY A 81 12.35 9.31 14.41
CA GLY A 81 13.06 10.61 14.58
C GLY A 81 12.29 11.81 14.01
N GLY A 82 11.27 11.61 13.17
CA GLY A 82 10.41 12.69 12.69
C GLY A 82 9.39 13.18 13.73
N VAL A 83 8.88 14.39 13.50
CA VAL A 83 7.92 15.08 14.39
C VAL A 83 6.69 15.54 13.61
N GLY A 84 5.49 15.29 14.13
CA GLY A 84 4.21 15.58 13.49
C GLY A 84 3.68 14.43 12.65
N VAL A 85 2.63 14.65 11.86
CA VAL A 85 1.96 13.66 11.00
C VAL A 85 1.69 14.26 9.62
N GLY A 86 1.48 13.38 8.65
CA GLY A 86 1.09 13.78 7.30
C GLY A 86 2.10 14.68 6.60
N PRO A 87 1.68 15.53 5.64
CA PRO A 87 2.54 16.42 4.89
C PRO A 87 3.30 17.45 5.75
N GLU A 88 2.80 17.76 6.95
CA GLU A 88 3.43 18.67 7.92
C GLU A 88 4.52 17.99 8.77
N ARG A 89 4.73 16.67 8.59
CA ARG A 89 5.75 15.94 9.34
C ARG A 89 7.15 16.41 8.98
N THR A 90 7.93 16.77 9.98
CA THR A 90 9.30 17.25 9.85
C THR A 90 10.33 16.18 10.16
N ALA A 91 11.55 16.38 9.68
CA ALA A 91 12.66 15.43 9.84
C ALA A 91 13.24 15.33 11.25
N GLY A 92 12.69 16.05 12.23
CA GLY A 92 13.27 16.17 13.57
C GLY A 92 14.54 17.02 13.59
N THR A 93 15.18 17.10 14.75
CA THR A 93 16.38 17.94 14.95
C THR A 93 17.43 17.24 15.83
N GLY A 94 18.69 17.64 15.69
CA GLY A 94 19.78 17.16 16.56
C GLY A 94 20.06 15.67 16.38
N ALA A 95 20.21 14.96 17.50
CA ALA A 95 20.53 13.53 17.49
C ALA A 95 19.35 12.66 17.00
N ASP A 96 18.12 13.16 17.18
CA ASP A 96 16.88 12.47 16.81
C ASP A 96 16.48 12.72 15.35
N ALA A 97 17.20 13.59 14.62
CA ALA A 97 16.92 13.86 13.21
C ALA A 97 17.03 12.58 12.37
N ILE A 98 16.09 12.41 11.42
CA ILE A 98 16.13 11.25 10.52
C ILE A 98 17.44 11.18 9.74
N ARG A 99 17.93 9.99 9.51
CA ARG A 99 19.16 9.76 8.72
C ARG A 99 18.87 9.34 7.29
N LYS A 100 17.64 8.89 7.01
CA LYS A 100 17.22 8.39 5.72
C LYS A 100 15.70 8.51 5.62
N ARG A 101 15.17 8.77 4.42
CA ARG A 101 13.74 8.66 4.17
C ARG A 101 13.31 7.20 4.13
N ILE A 102 12.04 6.93 4.39
CA ILE A 102 11.44 5.65 4.08
C ILE A 102 11.55 5.43 2.56
N PRO A 103 11.96 4.25 2.09
CA PRO A 103 12.30 4.06 0.68
C PRO A 103 11.10 4.05 -0.28
N ARG A 104 9.89 3.91 0.23
CA ARG A 104 8.66 3.81 -0.56
C ARG A 104 7.52 4.58 0.09
N ASN A 105 6.53 4.88 -0.71
CA ASN A 105 5.27 5.48 -0.27
C ASN A 105 4.54 4.58 0.75
N ALA A 106 3.91 5.18 1.75
CA ALA A 106 3.08 4.47 2.72
C ALA A 106 1.84 3.91 2.01
N PRO A 107 1.68 2.57 1.92
CA PRO A 107 0.56 1.99 1.21
C PRO A 107 -0.77 2.23 1.94
N ALA A 108 -1.83 2.46 1.18
CA ALA A 108 -3.17 2.57 1.71
C ALA A 108 -3.62 1.29 2.44
N LEU A 109 -4.47 1.44 3.46
CA LEU A 109 -4.97 0.33 4.28
C LEU A 109 -6.36 -0.18 3.85
N TRP A 110 -6.96 0.41 2.81
CA TRP A 110 -8.31 0.09 2.37
C TRP A 110 -8.49 -1.36 1.95
N ASN A 111 -9.52 -2.00 2.49
CA ASN A 111 -9.98 -3.35 2.15
C ASN A 111 -8.93 -4.47 2.28
N LEU A 112 -7.89 -4.26 3.10
CA LEU A 112 -6.84 -5.26 3.32
C LEU A 112 -7.34 -6.50 4.09
N GLY A 113 -8.52 -6.46 4.71
CA GLY A 113 -9.18 -7.63 5.33
C GLY A 113 -9.88 -8.56 4.35
N HIS A 114 -9.83 -8.30 3.03
CA HIS A 114 -10.43 -9.16 2.02
C HIS A 114 -9.74 -10.53 1.97
N ARG A 115 -10.52 -11.61 1.70
CA ARG A 115 -10.03 -13.00 1.74
C ARG A 115 -8.97 -13.32 0.70
N ASP A 116 -8.99 -12.60 -0.44
CA ASP A 116 -8.06 -12.81 -1.56
C ASP A 116 -6.73 -12.05 -1.40
N ILE A 117 -6.48 -11.42 -0.25
CA ILE A 117 -5.18 -10.80 0.00
C ILE A 117 -4.18 -11.88 0.39
N ASP A 118 -3.34 -12.27 -0.58
CA ASP A 118 -2.33 -13.32 -0.44
C ASP A 118 -0.90 -12.79 -0.55
N VAL A 119 -0.73 -11.51 -0.93
CA VAL A 119 0.57 -10.87 -1.09
C VAL A 119 0.53 -9.42 -0.65
N MET A 120 1.53 -8.99 0.10
CA MET A 120 1.65 -7.63 0.64
C MET A 120 3.00 -7.00 0.34
N PHE A 121 3.10 -5.70 0.62
CA PHE A 121 4.16 -4.79 0.21
C PHE A 121 4.21 -4.56 -1.30
N HIS A 122 4.89 -3.50 -1.72
CA HIS A 122 5.05 -3.16 -3.13
C HIS A 122 5.89 -4.18 -3.92
N ASP A 123 6.76 -4.92 -3.23
CA ASP A 123 7.66 -5.94 -3.82
C ASP A 123 7.20 -7.37 -3.55
N GLY A 124 6.09 -7.56 -2.82
CA GLY A 124 5.56 -8.87 -2.49
C GLY A 124 6.46 -9.71 -1.56
N ARG A 125 7.27 -9.06 -0.71
CA ARG A 125 8.16 -9.75 0.24
C ARG A 125 7.44 -10.51 1.35
N LEU A 126 6.12 -10.33 1.47
CA LEU A 126 5.27 -11.14 2.33
C LEU A 126 4.16 -11.75 1.47
N SER A 127 4.01 -13.06 1.52
CA SER A 127 2.95 -13.78 0.83
C SER A 127 2.54 -15.03 1.61
N LYS A 128 1.30 -15.51 1.42
CA LYS A 128 0.87 -16.81 1.96
C LYS A 128 1.69 -17.92 1.31
N SER A 129 2.23 -18.83 2.11
CA SER A 129 3.10 -19.92 1.65
C SER A 129 3.37 -20.93 2.76
N ASP A 130 3.49 -22.20 2.40
CA ASP A 130 3.87 -23.26 3.34
C ASP A 130 5.39 -23.50 3.41
N THR A 131 6.20 -22.68 2.72
CA THR A 131 7.65 -22.89 2.57
C THR A 131 8.35 -23.03 3.92
N PHE A 132 8.01 -22.21 4.91
CA PHE A 132 8.64 -22.19 6.23
C PHE A 132 7.78 -22.82 7.33
N GLY A 133 6.62 -23.40 7.00
CA GLY A 133 5.73 -24.07 7.95
C GLY A 133 4.99 -23.13 8.92
N ASN A 134 5.09 -21.83 8.73
CA ASN A 134 4.39 -20.81 9.54
C ASN A 134 3.24 -20.11 8.77
N GLY A 135 2.92 -20.57 7.56
CA GLY A 135 1.84 -20.06 6.73
C GLY A 135 2.27 -18.92 5.78
N PHE A 136 3.50 -18.42 5.87
CA PHE A 136 3.95 -17.26 5.12
C PHE A 136 5.37 -17.43 4.57
N ASN A 137 5.62 -16.83 3.40
CA ASN A 137 6.95 -16.47 2.94
C ASN A 137 7.20 -15.02 3.31
N SER A 138 8.25 -14.73 4.04
CA SER A 138 8.54 -13.40 4.59
C SER A 138 10.05 -13.18 4.78
N PRO A 139 10.51 -11.93 5.02
CA PRO A 139 11.91 -11.66 5.36
C PRO A 139 12.40 -12.30 6.68
N ALA A 140 11.50 -12.83 7.49
CA ALA A 140 11.83 -13.53 8.73
C ALA A 140 11.99 -15.05 8.53
N GLU A 141 11.59 -15.56 7.35
CA GLU A 141 11.70 -16.98 6.99
C GLU A 141 11.09 -17.90 8.08
N GLU A 142 11.80 -18.90 8.56
CA GLU A 142 11.37 -19.81 9.63
C GLU A 142 11.23 -19.14 11.01
N TRP A 143 11.76 -17.94 11.18
CA TRP A 143 11.70 -17.19 12.45
C TRP A 143 10.41 -16.41 12.64
N LEU A 144 9.56 -16.30 11.61
CA LEU A 144 8.24 -15.72 11.78
C LEU A 144 7.40 -16.61 12.72
N PRO A 145 6.81 -16.04 13.80
CA PRO A 145 6.08 -16.87 14.77
C PRO A 145 4.86 -17.54 14.12
N GLN A 146 4.53 -18.71 14.63
CA GLN A 146 3.27 -19.41 14.30
C GLN A 146 2.10 -18.78 15.05
N GLY A 147 0.88 -19.00 14.55
CA GLY A 147 -0.35 -18.50 15.21
C GLY A 147 -0.79 -17.11 14.73
N LEU A 148 -0.16 -16.59 13.69
CA LEU A 148 -0.64 -15.37 13.05
C LEU A 148 -1.88 -15.68 12.21
N ASP A 149 -3.02 -15.08 12.55
CA ASP A 149 -4.33 -15.40 11.97
C ASP A 149 -4.47 -14.95 10.51
N THR A 150 -3.77 -13.89 10.14
CA THR A 150 -3.90 -13.25 8.82
C THR A 150 -2.56 -12.74 8.30
N ILE A 151 -2.50 -12.51 6.99
CA ILE A 151 -1.34 -11.83 6.38
C ILE A 151 -1.16 -10.40 6.90
N LEU A 152 -2.24 -9.74 7.39
CA LEU A 152 -2.15 -8.42 8.04
C LEU A 152 -1.41 -8.52 9.37
N ALA A 153 -1.71 -9.54 10.17
CA ALA A 153 -0.98 -9.80 11.43
C ALA A 153 0.51 -10.05 11.15
N ALA A 154 0.82 -10.87 10.15
CA ALA A 154 2.20 -11.10 9.73
C ALA A 154 2.90 -9.81 9.28
N GLN A 155 2.19 -8.97 8.50
CA GLN A 155 2.73 -7.70 8.01
C GLN A 155 3.07 -6.73 9.15
N ALA A 156 2.22 -6.63 10.17
CA ALA A 156 2.37 -5.70 11.28
C ALA A 156 3.70 -5.86 12.06
N LEU A 157 4.36 -7.01 11.95
CA LEU A 157 5.62 -7.29 12.64
C LEU A 157 6.85 -6.63 12.00
N PHE A 158 6.82 -6.32 10.70
CA PHE A 158 8.02 -5.86 9.98
C PHE A 158 8.35 -4.39 10.23
N PRO A 159 7.41 -3.43 10.25
CA PRO A 159 7.72 -2.04 10.59
C PRO A 159 8.35 -1.87 11.96
N LEU A 160 7.97 -2.71 12.94
CA LEU A 160 8.48 -2.69 14.31
C LEU A 160 9.99 -2.94 14.40
N THR A 161 10.54 -3.62 13.40
CA THR A 161 11.95 -4.03 13.31
C THR A 161 12.74 -3.28 12.25
N ALA A 162 12.06 -2.47 11.44
CA ALA A 162 12.68 -1.70 10.37
C ALA A 162 13.34 -0.42 10.90
N GLN A 163 14.65 -0.29 10.68
CA GLN A 163 15.50 0.77 11.24
C GLN A 163 14.91 2.17 11.04
N PHE A 164 14.53 2.52 9.82
CA PHE A 164 14.09 3.88 9.48
C PHE A 164 12.57 4.06 9.59
N GLU A 165 11.82 2.99 9.90
CA GLU A 165 10.38 3.04 10.14
C GLU A 165 10.11 3.24 11.63
N MET A 166 10.29 2.19 12.46
CA MET A 166 9.91 2.21 13.87
C MET A 166 11.01 1.74 14.85
N ALA A 167 12.04 1.02 14.40
CA ALA A 167 13.03 0.44 15.30
C ALA A 167 14.03 1.47 15.86
N GLY A 168 14.41 2.46 15.05
CA GLY A 168 15.48 3.41 15.38
C GLY A 168 16.84 2.98 14.86
N ASN A 169 17.87 3.79 15.16
CA ASN A 169 19.21 3.55 14.65
C ASN A 169 19.97 2.51 15.49
N PRO A 170 20.98 1.83 14.92
CA PRO A 170 21.79 0.87 15.65
C PRO A 170 22.38 1.47 16.94
N ARG A 171 22.26 0.73 18.06
CA ARG A 171 22.71 1.08 19.39
C ARG A 171 21.95 2.17 20.11
N GLU A 172 20.79 2.60 19.61
CA GLU A 172 19.93 3.58 20.30
C GLU A 172 19.08 2.93 21.39
N ASN A 173 18.62 1.72 21.18
CA ASN A 173 17.69 1.04 22.07
C ASN A 173 17.84 -0.48 22.01
N GLU A 174 17.12 -1.18 22.88
CA GLU A 174 17.16 -2.66 22.96
C GLU A 174 16.57 -3.35 21.74
N ILE A 175 15.64 -2.70 21.01
CA ILE A 175 15.04 -3.29 19.80
C ILE A 175 16.07 -3.34 18.70
N THR A 176 16.79 -2.25 18.43
CA THR A 176 17.85 -2.24 17.40
C THR A 176 19.02 -3.16 17.75
N GLY A 177 19.32 -3.35 19.04
CA GLY A 177 20.27 -4.32 19.51
C GLY A 177 19.85 -5.76 19.17
N ALA A 178 18.61 -6.10 19.45
CA ALA A 178 18.04 -7.41 19.15
C ALA A 178 17.97 -7.70 17.64
N VAL A 179 17.44 -6.75 16.85
CA VAL A 179 17.32 -6.86 15.39
C VAL A 179 18.68 -7.06 14.71
N HIS A 180 19.76 -6.48 15.27
CA HIS A 180 21.11 -6.65 14.72
C HIS A 180 21.54 -8.10 14.72
N ASP A 181 21.19 -8.87 15.74
CA ASP A 181 21.51 -10.30 15.83
C ASP A 181 20.55 -11.13 14.97
N ARG A 182 19.24 -10.95 15.18
CA ARG A 182 18.18 -11.62 14.41
C ARG A 182 16.84 -10.92 14.64
N ILE A 183 16.03 -10.80 13.60
CA ILE A 183 14.78 -10.01 13.59
C ILE A 183 13.79 -10.46 14.68
N ASP A 184 13.63 -11.75 14.91
CA ASP A 184 12.67 -12.31 15.86
C ASP A 184 13.01 -12.03 17.33
N LEU A 185 14.26 -11.72 17.65
CA LEU A 185 14.67 -11.40 19.02
C LEU A 185 14.11 -10.08 19.54
N ALA A 186 13.66 -9.19 18.65
CA ALA A 186 13.02 -7.93 19.03
C ALA A 186 11.59 -8.14 19.53
N TRP A 187 10.86 -9.11 18.99
CA TRP A 187 9.44 -9.28 19.25
C TRP A 187 9.10 -9.65 20.71
N PRO A 188 9.82 -10.56 21.40
CA PRO A 188 9.59 -10.81 22.83
C PRO A 188 9.80 -9.56 23.71
N ILE A 189 10.71 -8.65 23.32
CA ILE A 189 10.95 -7.41 24.04
C ILE A 189 9.74 -6.48 23.91
N LEU A 190 9.21 -6.33 22.68
CA LEU A 190 8.01 -5.54 22.41
C LEU A 190 6.79 -6.11 23.14
N ALA A 191 6.57 -7.44 23.08
CA ALA A 191 5.49 -8.09 23.80
C ALA A 191 5.59 -7.85 25.30
N LYS A 192 6.79 -7.91 25.88
CA LYS A 192 7.02 -7.60 27.29
C LYS A 192 6.65 -6.16 27.63
N ARG A 193 7.00 -5.18 26.79
CA ARG A 193 6.63 -3.77 26.98
C ARG A 193 5.11 -3.61 27.10
N VAL A 194 4.34 -4.24 26.18
CA VAL A 194 2.87 -4.18 26.15
C VAL A 194 2.25 -4.88 27.36
N ARG A 195 2.55 -6.15 27.59
CA ARG A 195 1.91 -6.97 28.61
C ARG A 195 2.19 -6.51 30.05
N THR A 196 3.25 -5.74 30.27
CA THR A 196 3.55 -5.17 31.61
C THR A 196 2.73 -3.93 31.93
N ILE A 197 1.98 -3.37 30.97
CA ILE A 197 1.00 -2.31 31.18
C ILE A 197 -0.30 -2.95 31.68
N PRO A 198 -0.76 -2.66 32.92
CA PRO A 198 -1.88 -3.39 33.52
C PRO A 198 -3.18 -3.32 32.71
N GLU A 199 -3.44 -2.21 32.01
CA GLU A 199 -4.64 -2.04 31.19
C GLU A 199 -4.59 -2.97 29.97
N TYR A 200 -3.47 -3.03 29.25
CA TYR A 200 -3.29 -3.99 28.15
C TYR A 200 -3.38 -5.45 28.64
N GLY A 201 -2.67 -5.78 29.71
CA GLY A 201 -2.70 -7.14 30.27
C GLY A 201 -4.11 -7.63 30.55
N ARG A 202 -4.98 -6.81 31.16
CA ARG A 202 -6.39 -7.15 31.38
C ARG A 202 -7.15 -7.32 30.07
N MET A 203 -6.99 -6.40 29.12
CA MET A 203 -7.71 -6.45 27.86
C MET A 203 -7.39 -7.74 27.09
N PHE A 204 -6.13 -8.17 27.07
CA PHE A 204 -5.75 -9.43 26.41
C PHE A 204 -6.36 -10.66 27.10
N VAL A 205 -6.32 -10.74 28.43
CA VAL A 205 -6.95 -11.83 29.21
C VAL A 205 -8.48 -11.88 28.99
N GLU A 206 -9.13 -10.74 28.87
CA GLU A 206 -10.58 -10.65 28.64
C GLU A 206 -10.98 -11.00 27.19
N THR A 207 -10.07 -10.91 26.24
CA THR A 207 -10.38 -11.02 24.80
C THR A 207 -9.92 -12.34 24.18
N PHE A 208 -8.78 -12.89 24.61
CA PHE A 208 -8.20 -14.09 24.03
C PHE A 208 -8.40 -15.29 24.97
N ASP A 209 -9.21 -16.25 24.58
CA ASP A 209 -9.59 -17.41 25.41
C ASP A 209 -8.39 -18.22 25.93
N HIS A 210 -7.25 -18.21 25.23
CA HIS A 210 -6.05 -18.97 25.59
C HIS A 210 -5.07 -18.16 26.46
N ILE A 211 -5.37 -16.90 26.76
CA ILE A 211 -4.56 -16.03 27.64
C ILE A 211 -5.15 -16.04 29.04
N GLU A 212 -4.51 -16.74 29.97
CA GLU A 212 -4.96 -16.86 31.36
C GLU A 212 -4.42 -15.72 32.23
N GLU A 213 -3.19 -15.26 31.95
CA GLU A 213 -2.54 -14.14 32.66
C GLU A 213 -1.78 -13.24 31.68
N PRO A 214 -1.50 -11.96 32.06
CA PRO A 214 -0.77 -11.04 31.17
C PRO A 214 0.59 -11.55 30.70
N ALA A 215 1.23 -12.46 31.43
CA ALA A 215 2.52 -13.05 31.05
C ALA A 215 2.45 -13.93 29.81
N ASP A 216 1.27 -14.48 29.50
CA ASP A 216 1.04 -15.33 28.32
C ASP A 216 1.00 -14.56 27.02
N VAL A 217 0.79 -13.24 27.07
CA VAL A 217 0.73 -12.38 25.88
C VAL A 217 2.08 -12.37 25.16
N THR A 218 2.06 -12.78 23.91
CA THR A 218 3.21 -12.77 23.01
C THR A 218 3.03 -11.71 21.91
N ILE A 219 3.97 -11.64 21.00
CA ILE A 219 3.86 -10.76 19.83
C ILE A 219 2.76 -11.20 18.86
N VAL A 220 2.32 -12.47 18.95
CA VAL A 220 1.29 -13.04 18.08
C VAL A 220 -0.07 -12.38 18.35
N GLU A 221 -0.49 -12.31 19.62
CA GLU A 221 -1.76 -11.69 20.02
C GLU A 221 -1.74 -10.18 19.70
N ILE A 222 -0.60 -9.52 19.89
CA ILE A 222 -0.40 -8.11 19.53
C ILE A 222 -0.59 -7.91 18.01
N ALA A 223 0.03 -8.74 17.21
CA ALA A 223 -0.06 -8.69 15.75
C ALA A 223 -1.47 -9.03 15.25
N ASN A 224 -2.11 -10.05 15.82
CA ASN A 224 -3.48 -10.44 15.49
C ASN A 224 -4.47 -9.30 15.81
N ALA A 225 -4.33 -8.65 16.97
CA ALA A 225 -5.15 -7.49 17.32
C ALA A 225 -4.95 -6.31 16.35
N ILE A 226 -3.72 -5.98 15.97
CA ILE A 226 -3.44 -4.92 14.99
C ILE A 226 -4.03 -5.29 13.62
N GLY A 227 -3.87 -6.54 13.18
CA GLY A 227 -4.47 -7.05 11.94
C GLY A 227 -6.00 -6.97 11.94
N ALA A 228 -6.64 -7.31 13.07
CA ALA A 228 -8.09 -7.20 13.26
C ALA A 228 -8.57 -5.74 13.15
N PHE A 229 -7.86 -4.80 13.78
CA PHE A 229 -8.17 -3.37 13.66
C PHE A 229 -8.07 -2.89 12.21
N ILE A 230 -6.97 -3.16 11.52
CA ILE A 230 -6.79 -2.74 10.13
C ILE A 230 -7.88 -3.34 9.23
N ALA A 231 -8.22 -4.63 9.42
CA ALA A 231 -9.22 -5.31 8.62
C ALA A 231 -10.64 -4.75 8.77
N SER A 232 -10.97 -4.17 9.92
CA SER A 232 -12.29 -3.59 10.19
C SER A 232 -12.38 -2.09 9.94
N GLU A 233 -11.31 -1.34 10.24
CA GLU A 233 -11.33 0.12 10.27
C GLU A 233 -11.36 0.75 8.89
N TRP A 234 -10.63 0.18 7.94
CA TRP A 234 -10.54 0.66 6.55
C TRP A 234 -11.27 -0.28 5.58
N ARG A 235 -12.45 -0.79 5.98
CA ARG A 235 -13.29 -1.61 5.13
C ARG A 235 -14.49 -0.82 4.63
N ASN A 236 -14.64 -0.70 3.31
CA ASN A 236 -15.89 -0.27 2.71
C ASN A 236 -16.11 -0.91 1.33
N HIS A 237 -17.37 -0.95 0.91
CA HIS A 237 -17.81 -1.46 -0.38
C HIS A 237 -19.13 -0.77 -0.79
N ASP A 238 -19.22 0.52 -0.55
CA ASP A 238 -20.40 1.37 -0.74
C ASP A 238 -20.11 2.56 -1.67
N SER A 239 -19.13 2.41 -2.56
CA SER A 239 -18.84 3.43 -3.57
C SER A 239 -19.95 3.52 -4.63
N PRO A 240 -20.05 4.62 -5.39
CA PRO A 240 -20.94 4.70 -6.55
C PRO A 240 -20.75 3.53 -7.53
N PHE A 241 -19.52 3.03 -7.68
CA PHE A 241 -19.28 1.85 -8.50
C PHE A 241 -19.85 0.55 -7.87
N ASP A 242 -19.79 0.39 -6.55
CA ASP A 242 -20.41 -0.75 -5.86
C ASP A 242 -21.94 -0.73 -6.02
N THR A 243 -22.55 0.43 -5.87
CA THR A 243 -23.98 0.64 -6.08
C THR A 243 -24.38 0.33 -7.52
N TYR A 244 -23.55 0.73 -8.49
CA TYR A 244 -23.74 0.36 -9.91
C TYR A 244 -23.67 -1.16 -10.12
N LEU A 245 -22.69 -1.83 -9.55
CA LEU A 245 -22.54 -3.29 -9.61
C LEU A 245 -23.72 -4.02 -8.94
N ALA A 246 -24.30 -3.44 -7.92
CA ALA A 246 -25.49 -3.97 -7.24
C ALA A 246 -26.80 -3.79 -8.06
N GLY A 247 -26.74 -3.10 -9.20
CA GLY A 247 -27.84 -2.98 -10.17
C GLY A 247 -28.44 -1.59 -10.33
N ASP A 248 -28.00 -0.58 -9.58
CA ASP A 248 -28.40 0.82 -9.80
C ASP A 248 -27.54 1.45 -10.90
N THR A 249 -28.03 1.39 -12.11
CA THR A 249 -27.35 1.92 -13.30
C THR A 249 -27.23 3.44 -13.34
N GLU A 250 -27.91 4.18 -12.44
CA GLU A 250 -27.83 5.64 -12.32
C GLU A 250 -26.82 6.11 -11.27
N ALA A 251 -26.22 5.18 -10.52
CA ALA A 251 -25.25 5.50 -9.46
C ALA A 251 -23.95 6.17 -9.97
N LEU A 252 -23.56 5.87 -11.21
CA LEU A 252 -22.41 6.52 -11.84
C LEU A 252 -22.86 7.78 -12.61
N SER A 253 -22.08 8.86 -12.49
CA SER A 253 -22.24 9.99 -13.40
C SER A 253 -21.97 9.56 -14.85
N PRO A 254 -22.56 10.23 -15.87
CA PRO A 254 -22.31 9.89 -17.28
C PRO A 254 -20.82 9.89 -17.64
N LYS A 255 -20.01 10.75 -17.01
CA LYS A 255 -18.57 10.83 -17.20
C LYS A 255 -17.84 9.63 -16.56
N ALA A 256 -18.23 9.25 -15.34
CA ALA A 256 -17.66 8.08 -14.66
C ALA A 256 -18.05 6.78 -15.37
N GLU A 257 -19.28 6.66 -15.89
CA GLU A 257 -19.71 5.51 -16.68
C GLU A 257 -18.91 5.40 -17.99
N ALA A 258 -18.66 6.51 -18.69
CA ALA A 258 -17.79 6.53 -19.87
C ALA A 258 -16.37 6.07 -19.49
N GLY A 259 -15.82 6.54 -18.37
CA GLY A 259 -14.53 6.13 -17.85
C GLY A 259 -14.49 4.64 -17.48
N MET A 260 -15.55 4.11 -16.86
CA MET A 260 -15.70 2.68 -16.59
C MET A 260 -15.65 1.85 -17.88
N ARG A 261 -16.37 2.27 -18.92
CA ARG A 261 -16.36 1.58 -20.22
C ARG A 261 -14.98 1.61 -20.87
N LEU A 262 -14.24 2.70 -20.75
CA LEU A 262 -12.85 2.79 -21.19
C LEU A 262 -11.95 1.84 -20.38
N PHE A 263 -12.05 1.87 -19.06
CA PHE A 263 -11.24 1.07 -18.12
C PHE A 263 -11.35 -0.44 -18.38
N TYR A 264 -12.58 -0.93 -18.53
CA TYR A 264 -12.87 -2.34 -18.81
C TYR A 264 -12.85 -2.68 -20.32
N GLY A 265 -12.71 -1.70 -21.19
CA GLY A 265 -12.73 -1.83 -22.65
C GLY A 265 -11.40 -1.46 -23.28
N GLU A 266 -11.44 -0.46 -24.19
CA GLU A 266 -10.34 -0.16 -25.09
C GLU A 266 -9.06 0.35 -24.38
N ALA A 267 -9.17 0.96 -23.20
CA ALA A 267 -8.01 1.43 -22.44
C ALA A 267 -7.22 0.27 -21.80
N GLY A 268 -7.82 -0.93 -21.66
CA GLY A 268 -7.14 -2.13 -21.19
C GLY A 268 -6.70 -2.12 -19.71
N CYS A 269 -7.18 -1.18 -18.89
CA CYS A 269 -6.77 -1.04 -17.48
C CYS A 269 -7.15 -2.28 -16.66
N SER A 270 -8.31 -2.89 -16.95
CA SER A 270 -8.80 -4.11 -16.30
C SER A 270 -7.98 -5.37 -16.59
N ASN A 271 -7.02 -5.34 -17.51
CA ASN A 271 -6.11 -6.47 -17.74
C ASN A 271 -5.18 -6.72 -16.53
N CYS A 272 -4.94 -5.69 -15.71
CA CYS A 272 -4.15 -5.76 -14.49
C CYS A 272 -5.00 -5.39 -13.26
N HIS A 273 -5.84 -4.37 -13.39
CA HIS A 273 -6.74 -3.93 -12.33
C HIS A 273 -8.09 -4.67 -12.43
N ALA A 274 -8.04 -6.00 -12.23
CA ALA A 274 -9.15 -6.92 -12.36
C ALA A 274 -9.77 -7.30 -11.01
N GLY A 275 -10.92 -8.01 -11.08
CA GLY A 275 -11.62 -8.52 -9.90
C GLY A 275 -12.26 -7.45 -9.01
N SER A 276 -12.84 -7.87 -7.90
CA SER A 276 -13.58 -7.02 -6.98
C SER A 276 -12.71 -5.98 -6.26
N LEU A 277 -11.42 -6.24 -6.10
CA LEU A 277 -10.44 -5.32 -5.52
C LEU A 277 -9.76 -4.43 -6.58
N LEU A 278 -10.04 -4.60 -7.88
CA LEU A 278 -9.39 -3.93 -9.00
C LEU A 278 -7.86 -4.09 -8.94
N SER A 279 -7.40 -5.33 -8.78
CA SER A 279 -6.00 -5.73 -8.77
C SER A 279 -5.87 -7.23 -9.01
N ASP A 280 -4.97 -7.63 -9.90
CA ASP A 280 -4.55 -9.03 -10.07
C ASP A 280 -3.46 -9.44 -9.06
N HIS A 281 -2.98 -8.50 -8.23
CA HIS A 281 -1.87 -8.66 -7.30
C HIS A 281 -0.55 -9.13 -7.92
N ASP A 282 -0.45 -9.15 -9.25
CA ASP A 282 0.76 -9.49 -9.99
C ASP A 282 1.72 -8.28 -10.09
N PHE A 283 2.87 -8.46 -10.71
CA PHE A 283 3.96 -7.49 -10.69
C PHE A 283 4.25 -6.92 -12.08
N ARG A 284 4.32 -5.58 -12.19
CA ARG A 284 4.54 -4.85 -13.44
C ARG A 284 5.64 -3.81 -13.30
N ALA A 285 6.34 -3.56 -14.38
CA ALA A 285 7.38 -2.54 -14.48
C ALA A 285 6.85 -1.32 -15.25
N LEU A 286 6.58 -0.24 -14.54
CA LEU A 286 6.10 1.04 -15.11
C LEU A 286 7.22 2.05 -15.32
N ALA A 287 8.43 1.80 -14.83
CA ALA A 287 9.54 2.73 -14.81
C ALA A 287 9.17 4.12 -14.25
N LEU A 288 8.48 4.16 -13.11
CA LEU A 288 8.19 5.41 -12.41
C LEU A 288 9.48 6.24 -12.21
N PRO A 289 9.41 7.57 -12.20
CA PRO A 289 10.55 8.43 -11.93
C PRO A 289 11.24 8.03 -10.63
N ALA A 290 12.52 7.64 -10.71
CA ALA A 290 13.27 7.15 -9.56
C ALA A 290 13.81 8.31 -8.73
N PHE A 291 13.68 8.21 -7.40
CA PHE A 291 14.26 9.12 -6.42
C PHE A 291 14.25 8.47 -5.03
N GLY A 292 14.92 9.12 -4.08
CA GLY A 292 15.03 8.65 -2.71
C GLY A 292 16.04 7.50 -2.55
N PRO A 293 16.08 6.89 -1.37
CA PRO A 293 17.08 5.87 -1.05
C PRO A 293 16.88 4.55 -1.78
N GLY A 294 15.67 4.27 -2.27
CA GLY A 294 15.30 2.97 -2.80
C GLY A 294 15.43 1.83 -1.79
N ARG A 295 15.01 0.62 -2.20
CA ARG A 295 15.17 -0.58 -1.41
C ARG A 295 16.00 -1.59 -2.19
N THR A 296 17.18 -1.85 -1.68
CA THR A 296 18.15 -2.79 -2.26
C THR A 296 18.57 -3.83 -1.22
N ARG A 297 19.36 -4.79 -1.63
CA ARG A 297 20.00 -5.73 -0.71
C ARG A 297 21.09 -5.03 0.10
N ALA A 298 21.43 -5.62 1.26
CA ALA A 298 22.37 -5.04 2.21
C ALA A 298 23.76 -4.70 1.63
N PHE A 299 24.18 -5.36 0.56
CA PHE A 299 25.48 -5.16 -0.09
C PHE A 299 25.42 -4.43 -1.43
N ASP A 300 24.26 -3.95 -1.86
CA ASP A 300 24.14 -3.09 -3.05
C ASP A 300 24.47 -1.65 -2.64
N PRO A 301 25.58 -1.08 -3.14
CA PRO A 301 26.00 0.26 -2.76
C PRO A 301 25.17 1.37 -3.41
N TYR A 302 24.30 1.01 -4.35
CA TYR A 302 23.51 2.00 -5.11
C TYR A 302 22.17 2.28 -4.44
N ALA A 303 21.84 3.57 -4.33
CA ALA A 303 20.52 4.02 -3.88
C ALA A 303 19.49 3.84 -5.00
N ARG A 304 18.97 2.63 -5.20
CA ARG A 304 17.98 2.30 -6.21
C ARG A 304 16.91 1.35 -5.66
N ASP A 305 15.76 1.30 -6.31
CA ASP A 305 14.75 0.31 -6.01
C ASP A 305 14.65 -0.72 -7.12
N VAL A 306 14.98 -1.95 -6.80
CA VAL A 306 14.97 -3.07 -7.76
C VAL A 306 13.63 -3.83 -7.76
N GLY A 307 12.65 -3.39 -6.97
CA GLY A 307 11.32 -3.99 -6.90
C GLY A 307 11.35 -5.46 -6.49
N ARG A 308 10.50 -6.24 -7.14
CA ARG A 308 10.33 -7.68 -6.91
C ARG A 308 11.63 -8.49 -6.99
N MET A 309 12.59 -8.08 -7.84
CA MET A 309 13.88 -8.76 -7.95
C MET A 309 14.63 -8.83 -6.61
N GLY A 310 14.44 -7.84 -5.73
CA GLY A 310 15.03 -7.83 -4.38
C GLY A 310 14.62 -9.04 -3.54
N GLU A 311 13.46 -9.61 -3.79
CA GLU A 311 12.90 -10.75 -3.07
C GLU A 311 13.01 -12.06 -3.86
N SER A 312 12.66 -12.04 -5.14
CA SER A 312 12.62 -13.26 -5.97
C SER A 312 14.01 -13.76 -6.43
N ASN A 313 15.01 -12.90 -6.44
CA ASN A 313 16.34 -13.17 -7.01
C ASN A 313 16.35 -13.43 -8.53
N ARG A 314 15.31 -13.05 -9.26
CA ARG A 314 15.12 -13.27 -10.70
C ARG A 314 15.30 -11.97 -11.45
N LEU A 315 16.11 -11.94 -12.50
CA LEU A 315 16.37 -10.73 -13.28
C LEU A 315 15.14 -10.21 -14.02
N GLU A 316 14.24 -11.10 -14.42
CA GLU A 316 12.96 -10.75 -15.06
C GLU A 316 12.02 -9.98 -14.15
N ASP A 317 12.24 -10.02 -12.82
CA ASP A 317 11.47 -9.29 -11.82
C ASP A 317 12.06 -7.91 -11.49
N ALA A 318 13.12 -7.51 -12.20
CA ALA A 318 13.75 -6.20 -11.97
C ALA A 318 12.76 -5.06 -12.25
N TYR A 319 12.68 -4.13 -11.28
CA TYR A 319 11.83 -2.93 -11.33
C TYR A 319 10.32 -3.19 -11.41
N ARG A 320 9.89 -4.41 -11.11
CA ARG A 320 8.48 -4.78 -11.03
C ARG A 320 7.94 -4.53 -9.64
N PHE A 321 6.74 -3.96 -9.58
CA PHE A 321 6.02 -3.67 -8.35
C PHE A 321 4.61 -4.24 -8.44
N ARG A 322 4.05 -4.61 -7.30
CA ARG A 322 2.71 -5.20 -7.23
C ARG A 322 1.66 -4.21 -7.72
N THR A 323 0.74 -4.70 -8.56
CA THR A 323 -0.46 -3.96 -8.98
C THR A 323 -1.26 -3.57 -7.73
N PRO A 324 -1.45 -2.26 -7.44
CA PRO A 324 -2.22 -1.83 -6.28
C PRO A 324 -3.72 -2.03 -6.50
N MET A 325 -4.46 -2.22 -5.41
CA MET A 325 -5.92 -2.11 -5.41
C MET A 325 -6.33 -0.65 -5.65
N LEU A 326 -7.47 -0.44 -6.33
CA LEU A 326 -7.91 0.90 -6.70
C LEU A 326 -9.10 1.43 -5.89
N ARG A 327 -9.69 0.64 -5.00
CA ARG A 327 -10.78 1.12 -4.15
C ARG A 327 -10.27 2.25 -3.25
N ASN A 328 -11.03 3.35 -3.18
CA ASN A 328 -10.66 4.58 -2.48
C ASN A 328 -9.36 5.25 -2.97
N VAL A 329 -8.90 4.93 -4.17
CA VAL A 329 -7.63 5.43 -4.70
C VAL A 329 -7.57 6.95 -4.76
N ALA A 330 -8.70 7.65 -4.97
CA ALA A 330 -8.74 9.11 -5.01
C ALA A 330 -8.35 9.79 -3.68
N LEU A 331 -8.42 9.07 -2.57
CA LEU A 331 -8.09 9.58 -1.23
C LEU A 331 -6.62 9.44 -0.85
N THR A 332 -5.82 8.70 -1.63
CA THR A 332 -4.51 8.18 -1.20
C THR A 332 -3.35 8.68 -2.03
N ALA A 333 -3.44 9.92 -2.49
CA ALA A 333 -2.31 10.61 -3.12
C ALA A 333 -1.12 10.76 -2.12
N PRO A 334 0.13 10.81 -2.63
CA PRO A 334 0.59 10.69 -4.03
C PRO A 334 0.71 9.24 -4.50
N TYR A 335 0.81 9.02 -5.81
CA TYR A 335 0.66 7.73 -6.48
C TYR A 335 1.99 7.11 -6.93
N GLY A 336 1.98 5.77 -6.99
CA GLY A 336 3.13 4.93 -7.33
C GLY A 336 3.85 4.40 -6.09
N HIS A 337 4.72 3.39 -6.27
CA HIS A 337 5.44 2.77 -5.15
C HIS A 337 6.35 3.74 -4.37
N ASN A 338 6.69 4.86 -4.98
CA ASN A 338 7.48 5.95 -4.39
C ASN A 338 6.73 7.29 -4.37
N GLY A 339 5.41 7.30 -4.66
CA GLY A 339 4.62 8.53 -4.68
C GLY A 339 5.08 9.57 -5.71
N ALA A 340 5.51 9.12 -6.91
CA ALA A 340 6.09 10.00 -7.92
C ALA A 340 5.10 11.01 -8.51
N TYR A 341 3.81 10.72 -8.47
CA TYR A 341 2.78 11.55 -9.08
C TYR A 341 1.76 12.05 -8.07
N PRO A 342 1.56 13.37 -7.98
CA PRO A 342 0.67 13.97 -6.97
C PRO A 342 -0.83 13.82 -7.30
N THR A 343 -1.19 13.48 -8.54
CA THR A 343 -2.59 13.40 -8.98
C THR A 343 -2.90 12.11 -9.74
N LEU A 344 -4.15 11.65 -9.69
CA LEU A 344 -4.64 10.52 -10.48
C LEU A 344 -4.42 10.74 -11.97
N GLU A 345 -4.69 11.95 -12.48
CA GLU A 345 -4.48 12.28 -13.88
C GLU A 345 -3.02 12.06 -14.30
N ALA A 346 -2.07 12.53 -13.50
CA ALA A 346 -0.64 12.37 -13.81
C ALA A 346 -0.25 10.88 -13.81
N MET A 347 -0.79 10.07 -12.88
CA MET A 347 -0.55 8.64 -12.83
C MET A 347 -1.19 7.90 -14.00
N VAL A 348 -2.42 8.24 -14.40
CA VAL A 348 -3.07 7.69 -15.60
C VAL A 348 -2.26 8.01 -16.85
N ARG A 349 -1.81 9.27 -17.01
CA ARG A 349 -0.96 9.66 -18.13
C ARG A 349 0.36 8.91 -18.18
N HIS A 350 0.93 8.59 -16.99
CA HIS A 350 2.15 7.77 -16.93
C HIS A 350 1.91 6.34 -17.44
N HIS A 351 0.78 5.73 -17.11
CA HIS A 351 0.44 4.41 -17.66
C HIS A 351 0.31 4.43 -19.19
N LEU A 352 -0.23 5.51 -19.75
CA LEU A 352 -0.44 5.63 -21.20
C LEU A 352 0.87 5.92 -21.96
N ASP A 353 1.80 6.68 -21.38
CA ASP A 353 3.10 7.00 -21.99
C ASP A 353 4.18 7.18 -20.90
N PRO A 354 4.75 6.06 -20.39
CA PRO A 354 5.80 6.11 -19.38
C PRO A 354 7.04 6.86 -19.84
N ALA A 355 7.37 6.82 -21.13
CA ALA A 355 8.57 7.45 -21.66
C ALA A 355 8.47 8.99 -21.65
N ALA A 356 7.38 9.54 -22.19
CA ALA A 356 7.17 10.99 -22.26
C ALA A 356 6.97 11.58 -20.85
N THR A 357 6.14 10.96 -20.01
CA THR A 357 5.85 11.48 -18.66
C THR A 357 7.05 11.40 -17.74
N ARG A 358 7.89 10.36 -17.85
CA ARG A 358 9.15 10.26 -17.12
C ARG A 358 10.16 11.32 -17.56
N ALA A 359 10.22 11.62 -18.86
CA ALA A 359 11.09 12.67 -19.39
C ALA A 359 10.66 14.08 -18.93
N ALA A 360 9.36 14.30 -18.80
CA ALA A 360 8.78 15.57 -18.35
C ALA A 360 8.70 15.72 -16.80
N TRP A 361 9.01 14.68 -16.05
CA TRP A 361 8.88 14.68 -14.58
C TRP A 361 9.97 15.55 -13.93
N GLU A 362 9.56 16.40 -13.01
CA GLU A 362 10.42 17.30 -12.24
C GLU A 362 10.44 16.93 -10.74
N PRO A 363 11.58 17.12 -10.05
CA PRO A 363 11.69 16.86 -8.59
C PRO A 363 10.62 17.52 -7.73
N SER A 364 10.12 18.69 -8.14
CA SER A 364 9.04 19.41 -7.45
C SER A 364 7.70 18.69 -7.46
N MET A 365 7.52 17.66 -8.28
CA MET A 365 6.33 16.81 -8.27
C MET A 365 6.32 15.81 -7.10
N ALA A 366 7.48 15.52 -6.53
CA ALA A 366 7.58 14.66 -5.36
C ALA A 366 7.24 15.45 -4.08
N GLY A 367 6.24 14.99 -3.34
CA GLY A 367 5.87 15.53 -2.04
C GLY A 367 6.86 15.09 -0.96
N LEU A 368 8.02 15.73 -0.90
CA LEU A 368 9.08 15.45 0.07
C LEU A 368 9.18 16.60 1.07
N PRO A 369 9.04 16.33 2.38
CA PRO A 369 9.40 17.32 3.41
C PRO A 369 10.85 17.77 3.26
N GLU A 370 11.13 19.03 3.55
CA GLU A 370 12.49 19.59 3.52
C GLU A 370 13.40 18.88 4.52
N VAL A 371 14.50 18.32 4.02
CA VAL A 371 15.55 17.67 4.82
C VAL A 371 16.91 18.04 4.20
N PRO A 372 17.51 19.19 4.60
CA PRO A 372 18.66 19.75 3.90
C PRO A 372 19.85 18.80 3.73
N TRP A 373 20.06 17.89 4.68
CA TRP A 373 21.15 16.91 4.64
C TRP A 373 20.85 15.70 3.74
N LEU A 374 19.60 15.51 3.26
CA LEU A 374 19.19 14.45 2.33
C LEU A 374 18.97 14.97 0.91
N GLU A 375 18.76 16.26 0.71
CA GLU A 375 18.48 16.85 -0.62
C GLU A 375 19.53 16.48 -1.67
N ALA A 376 20.80 16.45 -1.28
CA ALA A 376 21.90 16.08 -2.18
C ALA A 376 21.83 14.64 -2.68
N VAL A 377 21.14 13.75 -1.94
CA VAL A 377 21.05 12.30 -2.25
C VAL A 377 19.67 11.87 -2.73
N ASP A 378 18.63 12.65 -2.48
CA ASP A 378 17.26 12.28 -2.84
C ASP A 378 17.08 12.01 -4.34
N PHE A 379 17.79 12.74 -5.20
CA PHE A 379 17.68 12.61 -6.66
C PHE A 379 18.95 12.11 -7.36
N VAL A 380 19.96 11.64 -6.61
CA VAL A 380 21.25 11.22 -7.17
C VAL A 380 21.10 10.09 -8.19
N ILE A 381 20.17 9.16 -7.96
CA ILE A 381 19.91 8.02 -8.86
C ILE A 381 19.56 8.47 -10.29
N ARG A 382 18.94 9.64 -10.46
CA ARG A 382 18.56 10.20 -11.77
C ARG A 382 19.77 10.61 -12.62
N GLN A 383 20.94 10.74 -12.00
CA GLN A 383 22.20 11.06 -12.67
C GLN A 383 22.89 9.80 -13.24
N ASP A 384 22.47 8.59 -12.82
CA ASP A 384 22.96 7.35 -13.38
C ASP A 384 22.21 6.99 -14.68
N ALA A 385 22.75 7.42 -15.82
CA ALA A 385 22.15 7.18 -17.13
C ALA A 385 22.00 5.67 -17.44
N ARG A 386 22.86 4.81 -16.90
CA ARG A 386 22.76 3.35 -17.13
C ARG A 386 21.60 2.75 -16.35
N GLU A 387 21.42 3.18 -15.10
CA GLU A 387 20.30 2.75 -14.28
C GLU A 387 18.98 3.28 -14.87
N MET A 388 18.94 4.54 -15.32
CA MET A 388 17.77 5.10 -15.99
C MET A 388 17.40 4.34 -17.27
N ALA A 389 18.39 3.90 -18.04
CA ALA A 389 18.16 3.10 -19.24
C ALA A 389 17.68 1.69 -18.92
N ARG A 390 18.18 1.05 -17.85
CA ARG A 390 17.70 -0.28 -17.40
C ARG A 390 16.23 -0.25 -16.99
N GLN A 391 15.86 0.76 -16.19
CA GLN A 391 14.47 0.94 -15.77
C GLN A 391 13.54 1.18 -16.96
N ALA A 392 13.95 2.02 -17.92
CA ALA A 392 13.18 2.25 -19.13
C ALA A 392 13.00 0.99 -19.98
N ALA A 393 14.04 0.17 -20.07
CA ALA A 393 14.02 -1.09 -20.83
C ALA A 393 13.17 -2.19 -20.16
N ALA A 394 12.86 -2.06 -18.88
CA ALA A 394 12.06 -3.02 -18.13
C ALA A 394 10.54 -2.78 -18.26
N VAL A 395 10.10 -1.64 -18.84
CA VAL A 395 8.67 -1.35 -19.03
C VAL A 395 8.00 -2.49 -19.76
N ASP A 396 6.93 -3.02 -19.18
CA ASP A 396 6.21 -4.19 -19.68
C ASP A 396 4.71 -3.93 -19.89
N ILE A 397 4.31 -2.68 -19.99
CA ILE A 397 2.97 -2.25 -20.37
C ILE A 397 3.00 -1.58 -21.74
N ASP A 398 1.93 -1.81 -22.51
CA ASP A 398 1.68 -1.17 -23.80
C ASP A 398 0.18 -0.88 -23.89
N LEU A 399 -0.19 0.37 -23.67
CA LEU A 399 -1.57 0.82 -23.64
C LEU A 399 -1.85 1.78 -24.79
N PRO A 400 -3.09 1.84 -25.30
CA PRO A 400 -3.44 2.72 -26.40
C PRO A 400 -3.32 4.20 -26.00
N ALA A 401 -3.01 5.03 -26.95
CA ALA A 401 -3.02 6.50 -26.75
C ALA A 401 -4.48 6.97 -26.56
N LEU A 402 -4.72 7.73 -25.51
CA LEU A 402 -6.03 8.31 -25.22
C LEU A 402 -5.98 9.85 -25.27
N GLY A 403 -7.09 10.44 -25.72
CA GLY A 403 -7.26 11.89 -25.71
C GLY A 403 -7.50 12.46 -24.31
N ALA A 404 -7.32 13.76 -24.14
CA ALA A 404 -7.51 14.42 -22.83
C ALA A 404 -8.92 14.22 -22.24
N GLY A 405 -9.97 14.14 -23.09
CA GLY A 405 -11.34 13.84 -22.66
C GLY A 405 -11.45 12.45 -22.05
N GLN A 406 -10.89 11.44 -22.72
CA GLN A 406 -10.89 10.05 -22.24
C GLN A 406 -10.09 9.87 -20.94
N VAL A 407 -8.96 10.57 -20.80
CA VAL A 407 -8.22 10.61 -19.53
C VAL A 407 -9.08 11.19 -18.41
N ALA A 408 -9.80 12.27 -18.68
CA ALA A 408 -10.68 12.87 -17.68
C ALA A 408 -11.88 11.99 -17.34
N GLU A 409 -12.37 11.15 -18.25
CA GLU A 409 -13.39 10.14 -18.01
C GLU A 409 -12.85 9.00 -17.12
N LEU A 410 -11.64 8.49 -17.41
CA LEU A 410 -10.97 7.52 -16.55
C LEU A 410 -10.76 8.03 -15.12
N VAL A 411 -10.32 9.28 -14.96
CA VAL A 411 -10.17 9.89 -13.63
C VAL A 411 -11.51 9.97 -12.92
N ALA A 412 -12.58 10.36 -13.59
CA ALA A 412 -13.93 10.38 -13.00
C ALA A 412 -14.41 8.99 -12.56
N PHE A 413 -14.05 7.94 -13.29
CA PHE A 413 -14.31 6.57 -12.85
C PHE A 413 -13.49 6.19 -11.61
N LEU A 414 -12.20 6.51 -11.58
CA LEU A 414 -11.35 6.24 -10.41
C LEU A 414 -11.83 6.99 -9.16
N GLU A 415 -12.35 8.21 -9.31
CA GLU A 415 -13.00 8.96 -8.23
C GLU A 415 -14.29 8.28 -7.74
N ALA A 416 -15.08 7.66 -8.65
CA ALA A 416 -16.28 6.92 -8.32
C ALA A 416 -16.02 5.56 -7.60
N LEU A 417 -14.76 5.18 -7.40
CA LEU A 417 -14.34 4.05 -6.55
C LEU A 417 -14.22 4.44 -5.06
N THR A 418 -14.52 5.68 -4.71
CA THR A 418 -14.48 6.18 -3.33
C THR A 418 -15.79 5.82 -2.62
N GLY A 419 -15.68 5.10 -1.50
CA GLY A 419 -16.84 4.73 -0.70
C GLY A 419 -17.49 5.94 -0.03
N GLU A 420 -18.82 5.94 0.08
CA GLU A 420 -19.57 6.99 0.77
C GLU A 420 -19.22 7.02 2.27
N SER A 421 -18.97 5.84 2.88
CA SER A 421 -18.52 5.70 4.26
C SER A 421 -17.01 5.89 4.45
N ALA A 422 -16.29 6.34 3.43
CA ALA A 422 -14.82 6.48 3.53
C ALA A 422 -14.36 7.45 4.63
N ASP A 423 -15.20 8.38 5.05
CA ASP A 423 -14.93 9.28 6.19
C ASP A 423 -15.40 8.70 7.53
N GLU A 424 -16.20 7.63 7.54
CA GLU A 424 -16.63 6.95 8.75
C GLU A 424 -15.52 6.02 9.25
N ARG A 425 -15.26 6.09 10.54
CA ARG A 425 -14.25 5.25 11.20
C ARG A 425 -14.90 4.56 12.39
N PRO A 426 -15.16 3.24 12.32
CA PRO A 426 -15.87 2.51 13.39
C PRO A 426 -15.25 2.68 14.76
N LEU A 427 -13.93 2.69 14.85
CA LEU A 427 -13.20 2.89 16.10
C LEU A 427 -12.47 4.24 16.14
N GLY A 428 -12.02 4.74 14.99
CA GLY A 428 -11.32 6.00 14.86
C GLY A 428 -9.99 6.08 15.60
N ARG A 429 -9.46 7.31 15.71
CA ARG A 429 -8.27 7.60 16.50
C ARG A 429 -8.63 7.64 17.99
N PRO A 430 -7.91 6.94 18.88
CA PRO A 430 -8.18 6.96 20.30
C PRO A 430 -7.75 8.31 20.91
N GLU A 431 -8.44 8.77 21.96
CA GLU A 431 -8.04 9.96 22.71
C GLU A 431 -6.79 9.72 23.55
N ARG A 432 -6.59 8.51 24.03
CA ARG A 432 -5.44 8.07 24.82
C ARG A 432 -5.11 6.60 24.55
N VAL A 433 -3.89 6.24 24.89
CA VAL A 433 -3.43 4.85 24.85
C VAL A 433 -2.98 4.39 26.26
N PRO A 434 -3.06 3.08 26.57
CA PRO A 434 -2.73 2.55 27.90
C PRO A 434 -1.30 2.79 28.36
N SER A 435 -0.34 2.99 27.46
CA SER A 435 1.03 3.35 27.82
C SER A 435 1.16 4.75 28.43
N GLY A 436 0.18 5.62 28.21
CA GLY A 436 0.23 7.03 28.57
C GLY A 436 1.12 7.89 27.66
N LEU A 437 1.67 7.31 26.59
CA LEU A 437 2.39 8.07 25.56
C LEU A 437 1.42 8.92 24.73
N ALA A 438 1.93 10.02 24.17
CA ALA A 438 1.10 10.91 23.35
C ALA A 438 0.65 10.20 22.05
N VAL A 439 -0.63 10.36 21.73
CA VAL A 439 -1.25 9.91 20.47
C VAL A 439 -0.95 10.96 19.40
N ASP A 440 -0.61 10.52 18.18
CA ASP A 440 -0.42 11.39 17.01
C ASP A 440 -1.74 11.87 16.45
#